data_6025f28973fc6c649c5f99b5e63d03db
#
_entry.id   6025f28973fc6c649c5f99b5e63d03db
#
_cell.length_a   1.000
_cell.length_b   1.000
_cell.length_c   1.000
_cell.angle_alpha   90.00
_cell.angle_beta   90.00
_cell.angle_gamma   90.00
#
_symmetry.space_group_name_H-M   'P 1'
#
loop_
_entity.id
_entity.type
_entity.pdbx_description
1 polymer ?
#
loop_
_entity_poly.entity_id
_entity_poly.type
_entity_poly.pdbx_seq_one_letter_code
_entity_poly.pdbx_strand_id
1 'polypeptide(L)'
;GYRTRAAFKLLQLDARLKKPPLLKRGGVALELGAAPGSWTQVLVQRGMEVVAVDLLPSEPVSGATFVCGDFTHAPVQRQLLDLLGDRKIDLLLSDMSPNRSGHGSLDESRLVDLIEQSLPLAELCLRPRGSAVWKALQGQELMLLMKRIKKQFDSASLIKPPASRQGSREIYLCARGFKPLSQTSAGSGSESG
;
A
#
# COMPACT_ATOMS: atom_id res chain seq x y z
N GLY A 1 8.16 18.29 13.52
CA GLY A 1 6.81 18.04 12.99
C GLY A 1 6.85 17.23 11.71
N TYR A 2 5.69 16.82 11.21
CA TYR A 2 5.57 16.11 9.94
C TYR A 2 5.74 17.07 8.74
N ARG A 3 6.28 16.57 7.64
CA ARG A 3 6.51 17.34 6.41
C ARG A 3 5.22 17.86 5.78
N THR A 4 4.15 17.07 5.84
CA THR A 4 2.82 17.46 5.37
C THR A 4 1.71 16.90 6.26
N ARG A 5 0.48 17.36 6.06
CA ARG A 5 -0.71 16.86 6.75
C ARG A 5 -1.08 15.42 6.39
N ALA A 6 -0.53 14.87 5.31
CA ALA A 6 -0.77 13.49 4.91
C ALA A 6 -0.41 12.48 6.03
N ALA A 7 0.55 12.81 6.91
CA ALA A 7 0.90 12.01 8.07
C ALA A 7 -0.31 11.66 8.95
N PHE A 8 -1.22 12.60 9.15
CA PHE A 8 -2.41 12.39 9.98
C PHE A 8 -3.38 11.36 9.38
N LYS A 9 -3.44 11.24 8.07
CA LYS A 9 -4.24 10.21 7.40
C LYS A 9 -3.74 8.81 7.78
N LEU A 10 -2.43 8.58 7.73
CA LEU A 10 -1.85 7.29 8.12
C LEU A 10 -2.03 7.00 9.61
N LEU A 11 -1.84 7.98 10.47
CA LEU A 11 -2.08 7.83 11.91
C LEU A 11 -3.54 7.47 12.22
N GLN A 12 -4.48 8.05 11.50
CA GLN A 12 -5.92 7.76 11.66
C GLN A 12 -6.30 6.38 11.10
N LEU A 13 -5.68 5.93 10.01
CA LEU A 13 -5.84 4.57 9.50
C LEU A 13 -5.31 3.55 10.53
N ASP A 14 -4.12 3.79 11.09
CA ASP A 14 -3.53 2.94 12.14
C ASP A 14 -4.41 2.88 13.37
N ALA A 15 -4.95 4.02 13.80
CA ALA A 15 -5.85 4.09 14.95
C ALA A 15 -7.14 3.29 14.74
N ARG A 16 -7.61 3.16 13.50
CA ARG A 16 -8.81 2.40 13.16
C ARG A 16 -8.54 0.91 12.97
N LEU A 17 -7.38 0.55 12.44
CA LEU A 17 -6.99 -0.82 12.12
C LEU A 17 -6.07 -1.40 13.21
N LYS A 18 -6.64 -1.71 14.37
CA LYS A 18 -5.88 -2.07 15.58
C LYS A 18 -5.65 -3.56 15.79
N LYS A 19 -6.44 -4.43 15.17
CA LYS A 19 -6.42 -5.88 15.47
C LYS A 19 -6.35 -6.71 14.20
N PRO A 20 -5.15 -7.17 13.81
CA PRO A 20 -3.83 -6.80 14.34
C PRO A 20 -3.48 -5.35 13.99
N PRO A 21 -2.51 -4.71 14.69
CA PRO A 21 -2.15 -3.33 14.39
C PRO A 21 -1.62 -3.20 12.96
N LEU A 22 -1.98 -2.11 12.27
CA LEU A 22 -1.50 -1.84 10.91
C LEU A 22 -0.01 -1.55 10.92
N LEU A 23 0.43 -0.66 11.79
CA LEU A 23 1.83 -0.27 11.95
C LEU A 23 2.46 -1.08 13.08
N LYS A 24 3.22 -2.09 12.72
CA LYS A 24 3.80 -3.06 13.64
C LYS A 24 5.27 -2.73 13.91
N ARG A 25 5.60 -2.43 15.17
CA ARG A 25 6.99 -2.22 15.59
C ARG A 25 7.86 -3.42 15.22
N GLY A 26 9.02 -3.17 14.62
CA GLY A 26 9.91 -4.20 14.10
C GLY A 26 9.47 -4.80 12.76
N GLY A 27 8.33 -4.39 12.22
CA GLY A 27 7.88 -4.78 10.89
C GLY A 27 8.62 -4.06 9.77
N VAL A 28 8.41 -4.54 8.55
CA VAL A 28 8.97 -3.97 7.32
C VAL A 28 7.85 -3.44 6.43
N ALA A 29 8.00 -2.22 5.95
CA ALA A 29 7.06 -1.57 5.04
C ALA A 29 7.71 -1.24 3.70
N LEU A 30 6.95 -1.42 2.62
CA LEU A 30 7.25 -0.89 1.30
C LEU A 30 6.26 0.21 0.99
N GLU A 31 6.77 1.43 0.79
CA GLU A 31 5.96 2.63 0.54
C GLU A 31 6.12 3.10 -0.89
N LEU A 32 5.02 3.12 -1.64
CA LEU A 32 4.94 3.60 -3.02
C LEU A 32 4.36 5.01 -3.03
N GLY A 33 5.02 5.93 -3.76
CA GLY A 33 4.60 7.34 -3.78
C GLY A 33 4.96 8.08 -2.49
N ALA A 34 6.19 7.91 -2.02
CA ALA A 34 6.61 8.33 -0.68
C ALA A 34 6.87 9.84 -0.54
N ALA A 35 7.30 10.53 -1.61
CA ALA A 35 7.64 11.94 -1.51
C ALA A 35 6.44 12.81 -1.07
N PRO A 36 6.63 13.78 -0.18
CA PRO A 36 7.87 14.28 0.43
C PRO A 36 8.35 13.49 1.66
N GLY A 37 7.69 12.41 2.09
CA GLY A 37 8.15 11.54 3.15
C GLY A 37 7.36 11.61 4.47
N SER A 38 6.15 12.15 4.45
CA SER A 38 5.33 12.26 5.67
C SER A 38 4.89 10.91 6.21
N TRP A 39 4.47 9.99 5.35
CA TRP A 39 4.15 8.63 5.75
C TRP A 39 5.40 7.86 6.17
N THR A 40 6.51 8.07 5.45
CA THR A 40 7.82 7.51 5.84
C THR A 40 8.19 7.91 7.28
N GLN A 41 8.01 9.18 7.65
CA GLN A 41 8.25 9.65 9.01
C GLN A 41 7.39 8.91 10.05
N VAL A 42 6.10 8.72 9.77
CA VAL A 42 5.19 7.99 10.67
C VAL A 42 5.65 6.54 10.83
N LEU A 43 5.96 5.86 9.73
CA LEU A 43 6.41 4.45 9.76
C LEU A 43 7.68 4.28 10.59
N VAL A 44 8.68 5.11 10.38
CA VAL A 44 9.93 5.09 11.14
C VAL A 44 9.68 5.38 12.63
N GLN A 45 8.86 6.37 12.96
CA GLN A 45 8.50 6.69 14.35
C GLN A 45 7.76 5.54 15.04
N ARG A 46 7.01 4.73 14.30
CA ARG A 46 6.37 3.51 14.80
C ARG A 46 7.34 2.32 14.93
N GLY A 47 8.61 2.52 14.60
CA GLY A 47 9.65 1.51 14.70
C GLY A 47 9.62 0.48 13.59
N MET A 48 9.09 0.84 12.42
CA MET A 48 9.15 0.01 11.21
C MET A 48 10.42 0.33 10.41
N GLU A 49 10.94 -0.68 9.75
CA GLU A 49 11.92 -0.52 8.69
C GLU A 49 11.20 -0.18 7.38
N VAL A 50 11.68 0.81 6.65
CA VAL A 50 10.98 1.34 5.47
C VAL A 50 11.87 1.32 4.25
N VAL A 51 11.38 0.72 3.17
CA VAL A 51 11.85 0.93 1.81
C VAL A 51 10.80 1.75 1.09
N ALA A 52 11.20 2.90 0.56
CA ALA A 52 10.29 3.87 -0.04
C ALA A 52 10.72 4.21 -1.46
N VAL A 53 9.76 4.46 -2.35
CA VAL A 53 10.01 4.82 -3.73
C VAL A 53 9.07 5.94 -4.18
N ASP A 54 9.57 6.86 -4.98
CA ASP A 54 8.78 7.90 -5.66
C ASP A 54 9.47 8.33 -6.95
N LEU A 55 8.70 8.83 -7.90
CA LEU A 55 9.21 9.47 -9.11
C LEU A 55 9.98 10.75 -8.79
N LEU A 56 9.52 11.49 -7.77
CA LEU A 56 10.14 12.72 -7.34
C LEU A 56 11.22 12.46 -6.29
N PRO A 57 12.32 13.24 -6.32
CA PRO A 57 13.30 13.18 -5.25
C PRO A 57 12.67 13.61 -3.92
N SER A 58 13.18 13.06 -2.83
CA SER A 58 12.74 13.39 -1.48
C SER A 58 13.95 13.57 -0.58
N GLU A 59 13.86 14.51 0.34
CA GLU A 59 14.83 14.62 1.42
C GLU A 59 14.86 13.33 2.24
N PRO A 60 16.05 12.85 2.62
CA PRO A 60 16.16 11.61 3.38
C PRO A 60 15.36 11.66 4.69
N VAL A 61 14.75 10.53 5.03
CA VAL A 61 14.18 10.27 6.36
C VAL A 61 15.10 9.27 7.05
N SER A 62 15.68 9.67 8.17
CA SER A 62 16.57 8.80 8.94
C SER A 62 15.82 7.51 9.35
N GLY A 63 16.42 6.36 9.10
CA GLY A 63 15.80 5.06 9.37
C GLY A 63 15.00 4.48 8.21
N ALA A 64 14.94 5.17 7.07
CA ALA A 64 14.33 4.67 5.84
C ALA A 64 15.31 4.67 4.68
N THR A 65 15.12 3.76 3.73
CA THR A 65 15.85 3.73 2.46
C THR A 65 14.91 4.24 1.36
N PHE A 66 15.37 5.22 0.60
CA PHE A 66 14.58 5.85 -0.47
C PHE A 66 15.17 5.56 -1.84
N VAL A 67 14.32 5.18 -2.79
CA VAL A 67 14.64 4.97 -4.20
C VAL A 67 13.88 6.02 -5.02
N CYS A 68 14.60 6.78 -5.85
CA CYS A 68 13.97 7.67 -6.83
C CYS A 68 13.79 6.91 -8.14
N GLY A 69 12.55 6.68 -8.54
CA GLY A 69 12.25 5.94 -9.77
C GLY A 69 10.78 5.58 -9.88
N ASP A 70 10.44 4.97 -11.01
CA ASP A 70 9.10 4.48 -11.29
C ASP A 70 8.98 3.01 -10.85
N PHE A 71 8.16 2.74 -9.84
CA PHE A 71 7.98 1.39 -9.32
C PHE A 71 7.37 0.41 -10.34
N THR A 72 6.75 0.92 -11.41
CA THR A 72 6.19 0.08 -12.48
C THR A 72 7.25 -0.45 -13.43
N HIS A 73 8.45 0.10 -13.39
CA HIS A 73 9.58 -0.30 -14.23
C HIS A 73 10.36 -1.46 -13.59
N ALA A 74 10.63 -2.49 -14.38
CA ALA A 74 11.33 -3.69 -13.92
C ALA A 74 12.68 -3.42 -13.24
N PRO A 75 13.55 -2.52 -13.71
CA PRO A 75 14.80 -2.21 -13.01
C PRO A 75 14.60 -1.65 -11.61
N VAL A 76 13.58 -0.80 -11.41
CA VAL A 76 13.24 -0.24 -10.09
C VAL A 76 12.68 -1.33 -9.19
N GLN A 77 11.79 -2.18 -9.69
CA GLN A 77 11.28 -3.31 -8.93
C GLN A 77 12.40 -4.23 -8.45
N ARG A 78 13.38 -4.55 -9.32
CA ARG A 78 14.56 -5.33 -8.91
C ARG A 78 15.35 -4.63 -7.81
N GLN A 79 15.55 -3.32 -7.93
CA GLN A 79 16.25 -2.55 -6.89
C GLN A 79 15.51 -2.61 -5.54
N LEU A 80 14.19 -2.48 -5.55
CA LEU A 80 13.36 -2.58 -4.34
C LEU A 80 13.47 -3.98 -3.71
N LEU A 81 13.37 -5.03 -4.54
CA LEU A 81 13.50 -6.41 -4.08
C LEU A 81 14.91 -6.72 -3.56
N ASP A 82 15.96 -6.21 -4.18
CA ASP A 82 17.34 -6.35 -3.73
C ASP A 82 17.55 -5.68 -2.35
N LEU A 83 16.97 -4.51 -2.13
CA LEU A 83 17.02 -3.81 -0.84
C LEU A 83 16.29 -4.59 0.26
N LEU A 84 15.21 -5.26 -0.06
CA LEU A 84 14.48 -6.13 0.88
C LEU A 84 15.27 -7.43 1.15
N GLY A 85 16.00 -7.93 0.16
CA GLY A 85 16.70 -9.22 0.25
C GLY A 85 15.71 -10.37 0.44
N ASP A 86 15.98 -11.25 1.39
CA ASP A 86 15.11 -12.40 1.70
C ASP A 86 13.94 -12.04 2.63
N ARG A 87 13.88 -10.78 3.08
CA ARG A 87 12.82 -10.32 3.99
C ARG A 87 11.51 -10.15 3.25
N LYS A 88 10.42 -10.57 3.89
CA LYS A 88 9.07 -10.24 3.46
C LYS A 88 8.59 -8.98 4.17
N ILE A 89 7.77 -8.18 3.49
CA ILE A 89 7.17 -6.98 4.09
C ILE A 89 5.88 -7.34 4.85
N ASP A 90 5.63 -6.63 5.92
CA ASP A 90 4.37 -6.72 6.68
C ASP A 90 3.29 -5.83 6.09
N LEU A 91 3.69 -4.76 5.42
CA LEU A 91 2.80 -3.70 4.95
C LEU A 91 3.28 -3.11 3.63
N LEU A 92 2.40 -3.12 2.64
CA LEU A 92 2.52 -2.33 1.42
C LEU A 92 1.62 -1.11 1.52
N LEU A 93 2.18 0.08 1.26
CA LEU A 93 1.40 1.32 1.29
C LEU A 93 1.56 2.08 -0.02
N SER A 94 0.48 2.71 -0.46
CA SER A 94 0.50 3.59 -1.61
C SER A 94 -0.38 4.81 -1.37
N ASP A 95 0.25 5.97 -1.33
CA ASP A 95 -0.41 7.28 -1.31
C ASP A 95 -0.19 8.05 -2.62
N MET A 96 0.00 7.31 -3.71
CA MET A 96 0.24 7.87 -5.04
C MET A 96 -0.97 8.66 -5.53
N SER A 97 -0.70 9.81 -6.10
CA SER A 97 -1.69 10.63 -6.79
C SER A 97 -1.18 10.92 -8.20
N PRO A 98 -1.75 10.29 -9.24
CA PRO A 98 -1.44 10.68 -10.60
C PRO A 98 -1.90 12.13 -10.85
N ASN A 99 -1.32 12.77 -11.87
CA ASN A 99 -1.74 14.09 -12.27
C ASN A 99 -3.25 14.10 -12.56
N ARG A 100 -3.96 14.99 -11.88
CA ARG A 100 -5.42 15.09 -12.05
C ARG A 100 -5.73 15.60 -13.45
N SER A 101 -6.59 14.90 -14.16
CA SER A 101 -7.08 15.30 -15.48
C SER A 101 -8.22 16.31 -15.42
N GLY A 102 -8.86 16.43 -14.24
CA GLY A 102 -10.13 17.15 -14.07
C GLY A 102 -11.35 16.33 -14.49
N HIS A 103 -11.14 15.09 -14.97
CA HIS A 103 -12.21 14.14 -15.31
C HIS A 103 -12.23 13.02 -14.29
N GLY A 104 -13.22 13.02 -13.40
CA GLY A 104 -13.26 12.11 -12.25
C GLY A 104 -13.18 10.63 -12.58
N SER A 105 -13.78 10.18 -13.68
CA SER A 105 -13.71 8.79 -14.13
C SER A 105 -12.29 8.39 -14.58
N LEU A 106 -11.60 9.28 -15.29
CA LEU A 106 -10.23 9.04 -15.73
C LEU A 106 -9.25 9.00 -14.54
N ASP A 107 -9.45 9.88 -13.56
CA ASP A 107 -8.63 9.91 -12.36
C ASP A 107 -8.85 8.65 -11.49
N GLU A 108 -10.08 8.14 -11.42
CA GLU A 108 -10.40 6.86 -10.80
C GLU A 108 -9.67 5.70 -11.47
N SER A 109 -9.78 5.59 -12.80
CA SER A 109 -9.13 4.55 -13.58
C SER A 109 -7.61 4.55 -13.39
N ARG A 110 -6.98 5.71 -13.37
CA ARG A 110 -5.53 5.85 -13.16
C ARG A 110 -5.08 5.32 -11.80
N LEU A 111 -5.86 5.60 -10.74
CA LEU A 111 -5.55 5.07 -9.42
C LEU A 111 -5.78 3.56 -9.34
N VAL A 112 -6.85 3.04 -9.94
CA VAL A 112 -7.08 1.60 -10.06
C VAL A 112 -5.92 0.93 -10.79
N ASP A 113 -5.44 1.48 -11.89
CA ASP A 113 -4.29 0.95 -12.63
C ASP A 113 -3.03 0.90 -11.76
N LEU A 114 -2.74 1.93 -10.97
CA LEU A 114 -1.59 1.95 -10.08
C LEU A 114 -1.69 0.86 -9.01
N ILE A 115 -2.88 0.64 -8.46
CA ILE A 115 -3.12 -0.46 -7.52
C ILE A 115 -2.86 -1.80 -8.20
N GLU A 116 -3.43 -2.02 -9.38
CA GLU A 116 -3.25 -3.25 -10.15
C GLU A 116 -1.79 -3.53 -10.48
N GLN A 117 -1.03 -2.50 -10.86
CA GLN A 117 0.41 -2.62 -11.12
C GLN A 117 1.23 -2.93 -9.87
N SER A 118 0.73 -2.61 -8.68
CA SER A 118 1.39 -2.96 -7.41
C SER A 118 1.14 -4.39 -6.97
N LEU A 119 0.11 -5.07 -7.47
CA LEU A 119 -0.28 -6.42 -7.03
C LEU A 119 0.79 -7.49 -7.32
N PRO A 120 1.44 -7.52 -8.51
CA PRO A 120 2.53 -8.46 -8.74
C PRO A 120 3.71 -8.25 -7.78
N LEU A 121 4.01 -7.00 -7.44
CA LEU A 121 5.05 -6.69 -6.46
C LEU A 121 4.66 -7.16 -5.06
N ALA A 122 3.40 -6.96 -4.67
CA ALA A 122 2.87 -7.50 -3.43
C ALA A 122 2.98 -9.02 -3.35
N GLU A 123 2.67 -9.74 -4.43
CA GLU A 123 2.79 -11.19 -4.50
C GLU A 123 4.23 -11.66 -4.27
N LEU A 124 5.22 -10.91 -4.77
CA LEU A 124 6.63 -11.24 -4.61
C LEU A 124 7.15 -10.97 -3.19
N CYS A 125 6.70 -9.90 -2.53
CA CYS A 125 7.35 -9.43 -1.32
C CYS A 125 6.48 -9.38 -0.07
N LEU A 126 5.15 -9.42 -0.19
CA LEU A 126 4.26 -9.34 0.96
C LEU A 126 4.24 -10.67 1.72
N ARG A 127 4.38 -10.59 3.04
CA ARG A 127 4.29 -11.74 3.95
C ARG A 127 2.88 -12.34 3.91
N PRO A 128 2.74 -13.68 4.03
CA PRO A 128 1.43 -14.27 4.33
C PRO A 128 0.79 -13.57 5.53
N ARG A 129 -0.50 -13.23 5.45
CA ARG A 129 -1.27 -12.45 6.41
C ARG A 129 -0.87 -10.97 6.53
N GLY A 130 0.03 -10.49 5.69
CA GLY A 130 0.39 -9.08 5.60
C GLY A 130 -0.78 -8.21 5.15
N SER A 131 -0.57 -6.91 5.18
CA SER A 131 -1.58 -5.91 4.86
C SER A 131 -1.14 -4.99 3.73
N ALA A 132 -2.11 -4.41 3.03
CA ALA A 132 -1.86 -3.39 2.03
C ALA A 132 -2.87 -2.24 2.17
N VAL A 133 -2.41 -1.02 1.93
CA VAL A 133 -3.22 0.19 1.95
C VAL A 133 -2.93 1.00 0.70
N TRP A 134 -3.98 1.34 -0.04
CA TRP A 134 -3.88 2.13 -1.26
C TRP A 134 -4.84 3.30 -1.24
N LYS A 135 -4.35 4.47 -1.62
CA LYS A 135 -5.23 5.57 -1.99
C LYS A 135 -6.03 5.19 -3.23
N ALA A 136 -7.31 5.52 -3.22
CA ALA A 136 -8.25 5.32 -4.32
C ALA A 136 -9.23 6.49 -4.39
N LEU A 137 -10.02 6.51 -5.44
CA LEU A 137 -11.19 7.38 -5.57
C LEU A 137 -12.45 6.54 -5.55
N GLN A 138 -13.47 6.99 -4.82
CA GLN A 138 -14.77 6.32 -4.76
C GLN A 138 -15.40 6.26 -6.15
N GLY A 139 -15.87 5.08 -6.56
CA GLY A 139 -16.50 4.85 -7.85
C GLY A 139 -16.68 3.38 -8.16
N GLN A 140 -17.21 3.09 -9.35
CA GLN A 140 -17.54 1.73 -9.75
C GLN A 140 -16.31 0.85 -9.99
N GLU A 141 -15.24 1.39 -10.58
CA GLU A 141 -14.02 0.62 -10.84
C GLU A 141 -13.35 0.15 -9.55
N LEU A 142 -13.35 1.02 -8.52
CA LEU A 142 -12.87 0.67 -7.19
C LEU A 142 -13.66 -0.49 -6.60
N MET A 143 -14.98 -0.50 -6.76
CA MET A 143 -15.83 -1.59 -6.24
C MET A 143 -15.55 -2.91 -6.94
N LEU A 144 -15.28 -2.89 -8.25
CA LEU A 144 -14.87 -4.07 -9.00
C LEU A 144 -13.48 -4.57 -8.57
N LEU A 145 -12.55 -3.65 -8.36
CA LEU A 145 -11.21 -3.97 -7.85
C LEU A 145 -11.30 -4.62 -6.47
N MET A 146 -12.13 -4.10 -5.57
CA MET A 146 -12.33 -4.69 -4.24
C MET A 146 -12.74 -6.16 -4.28
N LYS A 147 -13.62 -6.54 -5.20
CA LYS A 147 -14.01 -7.94 -5.37
C LYS A 147 -12.83 -8.83 -5.72
N ARG A 148 -11.90 -8.33 -6.54
CA ARG A 148 -10.67 -9.05 -6.89
C ARG A 148 -9.70 -9.10 -5.71
N ILE A 149 -9.51 -8.00 -4.99
CA ILE A 149 -8.65 -7.92 -3.80
C ILE A 149 -9.11 -8.91 -2.73
N LYS A 150 -10.42 -9.06 -2.50
CA LYS A 150 -10.99 -10.01 -1.54
C LYS A 150 -10.68 -11.48 -1.85
N LYS A 151 -10.26 -11.80 -3.06
CA LYS A 151 -9.78 -13.16 -3.40
C LYS A 151 -8.35 -13.41 -2.93
N GLN A 152 -7.56 -12.36 -2.75
CA GLN A 152 -6.15 -12.42 -2.35
C GLN A 152 -5.91 -12.06 -0.87
N PHE A 153 -6.91 -11.50 -0.21
CA PHE A 153 -6.85 -11.07 1.19
C PHE A 153 -8.06 -11.59 1.96
N ASP A 154 -7.91 -11.82 3.26
CA ASP A 154 -9.01 -12.26 4.12
C ASP A 154 -10.13 -11.21 4.19
N SER A 155 -9.75 -9.93 4.16
CA SER A 155 -10.70 -8.82 4.19
C SER A 155 -10.18 -7.61 3.42
N ALA A 156 -11.11 -6.81 2.91
CA ALA A 156 -10.83 -5.51 2.32
C ALA A 156 -11.95 -4.54 2.69
N SER A 157 -11.58 -3.34 3.07
CA SER A 157 -12.50 -2.28 3.48
C SER A 157 -12.09 -0.94 2.92
N LEU A 158 -13.04 -0.02 2.82
CA LEU A 158 -12.80 1.37 2.42
C LEU A 158 -12.88 2.25 3.66
N ILE A 159 -11.85 3.05 3.90
CA ILE A 159 -11.75 3.94 5.05
C ILE A 159 -11.45 5.35 4.57
N LYS A 160 -12.26 6.30 5.01
CA LYS A 160 -12.01 7.74 4.81
C LYS A 160 -11.52 8.34 6.12
N PRO A 161 -10.21 8.62 6.26
CA PRO A 161 -9.69 9.23 7.48
C PRO A 161 -10.29 10.63 7.68
N PRO A 162 -10.53 11.08 8.93
CA PRO A 162 -11.00 12.43 9.21
C PRO A 162 -10.12 13.54 8.63
N ALA A 163 -8.80 13.31 8.50
CA ALA A 163 -7.88 14.27 7.89
C ALA A 163 -8.05 14.41 6.36
N SER A 164 -8.77 13.51 5.71
CA SER A 164 -9.13 13.66 4.29
C SER A 164 -10.11 14.82 4.11
N ARG A 165 -9.96 15.56 3.01
CA ARG A 165 -10.87 16.68 2.71
C ARG A 165 -12.30 16.18 2.56
N GLN A 166 -13.24 16.83 3.24
CA GLN A 166 -14.68 16.62 3.03
C GLN A 166 -15.03 17.06 1.60
N GLY A 167 -15.89 16.30 0.92
CA GLY A 167 -16.23 16.54 -0.48
C GLY A 167 -15.24 15.96 -1.49
N SER A 168 -14.06 15.52 -1.07
CA SER A 168 -13.15 14.73 -1.92
C SER A 168 -13.66 13.29 -2.05
N ARG A 169 -13.53 12.71 -3.24
CA ARG A 169 -13.80 11.28 -3.49
C ARG A 169 -12.68 10.37 -2.99
N GLU A 170 -11.60 10.95 -2.47
CA GLU A 170 -10.44 10.23 -1.98
C GLU A 170 -10.79 9.34 -0.79
N ILE A 171 -10.35 8.08 -0.86
CA ILE A 171 -10.59 7.05 0.15
C ILE A 171 -9.42 6.10 0.15
N TYR A 172 -9.25 5.30 1.21
CA TYR A 172 -8.21 4.28 1.28
C TYR A 172 -8.80 2.89 1.24
N LEU A 173 -8.31 2.07 0.30
CA LEU A 173 -8.58 0.64 0.24
C LEU A 173 -7.58 -0.05 1.17
N CYS A 174 -8.10 -0.68 2.22
CA CYS A 174 -7.33 -1.38 3.24
C CYS A 174 -7.59 -2.88 3.14
N ALA A 175 -6.59 -3.65 2.76
CA ALA A 175 -6.65 -5.10 2.62
C ALA A 175 -5.83 -5.77 3.72
N ARG A 176 -6.39 -6.79 4.37
CA ARG A 176 -5.79 -7.47 5.50
C ARG A 176 -5.78 -8.98 5.29
N GLY A 177 -4.72 -9.63 5.76
CA GLY A 177 -4.61 -11.09 5.71
C GLY A 177 -4.28 -11.59 4.30
N PHE A 178 -3.13 -11.19 3.75
CA PHE A 178 -2.67 -11.61 2.42
C PHE A 178 -2.58 -13.13 2.32
N LYS A 179 -3.12 -13.68 1.25
CA LYS A 179 -3.08 -15.11 0.90
C LYS A 179 -2.25 -15.31 -0.38
N PRO A 180 -0.97 -15.76 -0.28
CA PRO A 180 -0.17 -16.04 -1.46
C PRO A 180 -0.83 -17.07 -2.38
N LEU A 181 -0.65 -16.95 -3.69
CA LEU A 181 -1.21 -17.88 -4.70
C LEU A 181 -0.79 -19.33 -4.45
N SER A 182 0.43 -19.57 -3.95
CA SER A 182 0.94 -20.90 -3.59
C SER A 182 0.15 -21.60 -2.46
N GLN A 183 -0.63 -20.85 -1.66
CA GLN A 183 -1.47 -21.40 -0.60
C GLN A 183 -2.93 -21.63 -1.04
N THR A 184 -3.38 -20.99 -2.10
CA THR A 184 -4.73 -21.19 -2.63
C THR A 184 -4.87 -22.49 -3.42
N SER A 185 -3.77 -23.07 -3.91
CA SER A 185 -3.77 -24.34 -4.64
C SER A 185 -3.73 -25.59 -3.75
N ALA A 186 -3.48 -25.44 -2.45
CA ALA A 186 -3.40 -26.57 -1.51
C ALA A 186 -4.75 -26.95 -0.86
N GLY A 187 -5.80 -26.16 -1.08
CA GLY A 187 -7.12 -26.36 -0.44
C GLY A 187 -8.17 -27.09 -1.28
N SER A 188 -7.86 -27.51 -2.51
CA SER A 188 -8.85 -28.17 -3.41
C SER A 188 -8.57 -29.65 -3.70
N GLY A 189 -7.84 -30.34 -2.82
CA GLY A 189 -7.44 -31.73 -3.05
C GLY A 189 -7.63 -32.62 -1.83
N SER A 190 -8.86 -32.74 -1.30
CA SER A 190 -9.22 -33.88 -0.46
C SER A 190 -10.75 -33.94 -0.23
N GLU A 191 -11.46 -34.47 -1.20
CA GLU A 191 -12.71 -35.20 -0.99
C GLU A 191 -12.99 -36.02 -2.22
N SER A 192 -12.55 -37.28 -2.20
CA SER A 192 -13.17 -38.41 -2.88
C SER A 192 -12.38 -39.66 -2.51
N GLY A 193 -12.93 -40.44 -1.62
CA GLY A 193 -12.49 -41.79 -1.31
C GLY A 193 -13.44 -42.41 -0.33
#